data_105a784a1b42e975a2ea98bfc08c4534
#
_entry.id   105a784a1b42e975a2ea98bfc08c4534
#
_cell.length_a   1.000
_cell.length_b   1.000
_cell.length_c   1.000
_cell.angle_alpha   90.00
_cell.angle_beta   90.00
_cell.angle_gamma   90.00
#
_symmetry.space_group_name_H-M   'P 1'
#
loop_
_entity.id
_entity.type
_entity.pdbx_description
1 polymer ?
#
loop_
_entity_poly.entity_id
_entity_poly.type
_entity_poly.pdbx_seq_one_letter_code
_entity_poly.pdbx_strand_id
1 'polypeptide(L)'
;MRNYQIMRYLLIVCWIICNMSSGWAVGGGSAYTQRPDDPEAFYFTPENYGFKADGKSDVTDALQEVINQVKREKNFGILFLPEGNYRISKTIQIPSSIRLIGYGKKRPICVIKRHLTG
;
A
#
# COMPACT_ATOMS: atom_id res chain seq x y z
N MET A 1 -18.62 -23.55 -47.81
CA MET A 1 -17.17 -23.61 -47.56
C MET A 1 -16.58 -22.32 -47.02
N ARG A 2 -17.09 -21.14 -47.30
CA ARG A 2 -16.55 -19.89 -46.76
C ARG A 2 -16.79 -19.73 -45.28
N ASN A 3 -17.86 -20.26 -44.73
CA ASN A 3 -18.21 -20.12 -43.29
C ASN A 3 -17.29 -20.93 -42.37
N TYR A 4 -16.62 -21.93 -42.89
CA TYR A 4 -15.74 -22.79 -42.13
C TYR A 4 -14.42 -22.08 -41.74
N GLN A 5 -13.87 -21.26 -42.62
CA GLN A 5 -12.64 -20.51 -42.33
C GLN A 5 -12.88 -19.34 -41.38
N ILE A 6 -14.01 -18.67 -41.48
CA ILE A 6 -14.39 -17.57 -40.56
C ILE A 6 -14.58 -18.09 -39.14
N MET A 7 -15.17 -19.27 -38.95
CA MET A 7 -15.29 -19.90 -37.65
C MET A 7 -13.94 -20.23 -36.99
N ARG A 8 -12.96 -20.65 -37.78
CA ARG A 8 -11.60 -20.91 -37.27
C ARG A 8 -10.94 -19.63 -36.76
N TYR A 9 -11.07 -18.52 -37.45
CA TYR A 9 -10.51 -17.23 -37.04
C TYR A 9 -11.23 -16.68 -35.80
N LEU A 10 -12.52 -16.83 -35.69
CA LEU A 10 -13.28 -16.42 -34.51
C LEU A 10 -12.87 -17.20 -33.26
N LEU A 11 -12.63 -18.51 -33.38
CA LEU A 11 -12.16 -19.35 -32.29
C LEU A 11 -10.74 -18.95 -31.83
N ILE A 12 -9.84 -18.63 -32.76
CA ILE A 12 -8.47 -18.16 -32.45
C ILE A 12 -8.50 -16.81 -31.76
N VAL A 13 -9.33 -15.87 -32.22
CA VAL A 13 -9.49 -14.54 -31.59
C VAL A 13 -10.07 -14.67 -30.18
N CYS A 14 -11.08 -15.50 -29.96
CA CYS A 14 -11.61 -15.79 -28.63
C CYS A 14 -10.53 -16.39 -27.71
N TRP A 15 -9.70 -17.27 -28.22
CA TRP A 15 -8.63 -17.89 -27.44
C TRP A 15 -7.56 -16.86 -27.01
N ILE A 16 -7.19 -15.96 -27.90
CA ILE A 16 -6.25 -14.87 -27.61
C ILE A 16 -6.83 -13.91 -26.56
N ILE A 17 -8.11 -13.55 -26.67
CA ILE A 17 -8.79 -12.65 -25.71
C ILE A 17 -8.86 -13.30 -24.32
N CYS A 18 -9.14 -14.60 -24.22
CA CYS A 18 -9.16 -15.31 -22.95
C CYS A 18 -7.79 -15.37 -22.27
N ASN A 19 -6.71 -15.44 -23.06
CA ASN A 19 -5.36 -15.45 -22.49
C ASN A 19 -4.87 -14.08 -22.01
N MET A 20 -5.41 -12.99 -22.51
CA MET A 20 -5.05 -11.64 -22.06
C MET A 20 -5.65 -11.26 -20.71
N SER A 21 -6.66 -11.97 -20.24
CA SER A 21 -7.32 -11.68 -18.96
C SER A 21 -6.61 -12.26 -17.74
N SER A 22 -5.57 -13.08 -17.92
CA SER A 22 -4.85 -13.71 -16.81
C SER A 22 -3.78 -12.84 -16.16
N GLY A 23 -3.51 -11.64 -16.67
CA GLY A 23 -2.52 -10.73 -16.14
C GLY A 23 -3.00 -9.75 -15.05
N TRP A 24 -4.26 -9.81 -14.67
CA TRP A 24 -4.87 -8.82 -13.77
C TRP A 24 -4.82 -9.18 -12.29
N ALA A 25 -4.42 -10.40 -11.95
CA ALA A 25 -4.51 -10.93 -10.60
C ALA A 25 -3.29 -10.66 -9.71
N VAL A 26 -2.21 -10.06 -10.25
CA VAL A 26 -0.94 -9.92 -9.52
C VAL A 26 -0.58 -8.45 -9.37
N GLY A 27 -1.50 -7.67 -8.81
CA GLY A 27 -1.20 -6.29 -8.52
C GLY A 27 -1.02 -6.05 -7.03
N GLY A 28 0.21 -5.90 -6.57
CA GLY A 28 0.51 -5.34 -5.26
C GLY A 28 0.26 -3.82 -5.19
N GLY A 29 -0.68 -3.31 -5.98
CA GLY A 29 -1.01 -1.89 -6.01
C GLY A 29 -1.80 -1.43 -4.79
N SER A 30 -1.62 -0.18 -4.41
CA SER A 30 -2.44 0.46 -3.38
C SER A 30 -3.85 0.69 -3.90
N ALA A 31 -4.84 0.73 -2.98
CA ALA A 31 -6.20 1.13 -3.30
C ALA A 31 -6.25 2.57 -3.84
N TYR A 32 -5.37 3.42 -3.34
CA TYR A 32 -5.23 4.80 -3.79
C TYR A 32 -3.89 4.94 -4.52
N THR A 33 -3.93 5.14 -5.84
CA THR A 33 -2.72 5.30 -6.65
C THR A 33 -2.12 6.70 -6.57
N GLN A 34 -2.92 7.67 -6.19
CA GLN A 34 -2.51 9.06 -5.96
C GLN A 34 -2.71 9.43 -4.51
N ARG A 35 -2.02 10.48 -4.08
CA ARG A 35 -2.20 11.01 -2.75
C ARG A 35 -3.65 11.49 -2.58
N PRO A 36 -4.39 10.94 -1.62
CA PRO A 36 -5.72 11.47 -1.31
C PRO A 36 -5.63 12.90 -0.80
N ASP A 37 -6.59 13.72 -1.16
CA ASP A 37 -6.70 15.08 -0.68
C ASP A 37 -7.77 15.15 0.42
N ASP A 38 -7.35 14.91 1.65
CA ASP A 38 -8.20 14.94 2.82
C ASP A 38 -7.60 15.91 3.83
N PRO A 39 -8.24 17.08 4.04
CA PRO A 39 -7.72 18.10 4.96
C PRO A 39 -7.75 17.66 6.43
N GLU A 40 -8.56 16.66 6.78
CA GLU A 40 -8.67 16.14 8.14
C GLU A 40 -7.71 14.98 8.41
N ALA A 41 -7.05 14.44 7.39
CA ALA A 41 -6.15 13.31 7.52
C ALA A 41 -4.72 13.77 7.83
N PHE A 42 -3.97 12.86 8.42
CA PHE A 42 -2.53 13.03 8.63
C PHE A 42 -1.77 12.25 7.56
N TYR A 43 -0.61 12.76 7.17
CA TYR A 43 0.24 12.13 6.14
C TYR A 43 1.61 11.86 6.73
N PHE A 44 1.96 10.59 6.83
CA PHE A 44 3.26 10.16 7.36
C PHE A 44 4.33 10.24 6.27
N THR A 45 4.83 11.43 6.05
CA THR A 45 5.83 11.71 5.01
C THR A 45 7.18 12.05 5.61
N PRO A 46 8.29 11.75 4.92
CA PRO A 46 9.63 12.12 5.40
C PRO A 46 9.80 13.61 5.66
N GLU A 47 9.15 14.45 4.84
CA GLU A 47 9.21 15.91 4.97
C GLU A 47 8.57 16.40 6.26
N ASN A 48 7.49 15.76 6.68
CA ASN A 48 6.75 16.18 7.88
C ASN A 48 7.36 15.63 9.18
N TYR A 49 7.99 14.46 9.14
CA TYR A 49 8.40 13.72 10.35
C TYR A 49 9.88 13.31 10.36
N GLY A 50 10.66 13.70 9.34
CA GLY A 50 12.11 13.56 9.35
C GLY A 50 12.66 12.13 9.39
N PHE A 51 11.97 11.18 8.77
CA PHE A 51 12.43 9.80 8.65
C PHE A 51 12.82 9.45 7.21
N LYS A 52 13.39 8.27 7.00
CA LYS A 52 13.68 7.72 5.68
C LYS A 52 12.92 6.42 5.46
N ALA A 53 12.20 6.33 4.36
CA ALA A 53 11.45 5.14 3.96
C ALA A 53 12.27 4.24 3.03
N ASP A 54 13.49 3.92 3.43
CA ASP A 54 14.46 3.14 2.64
C ASP A 54 14.56 1.66 3.05
N GLY A 55 13.80 1.24 4.06
CA GLY A 55 13.85 -0.10 4.61
C GLY A 55 15.06 -0.38 5.53
N LYS A 56 15.94 0.60 5.70
CA LYS A 56 17.14 0.49 6.56
C LYS A 56 16.99 1.29 7.84
N SER A 57 16.43 2.49 7.75
CA SER A 57 16.18 3.34 8.91
C SER A 57 14.96 2.85 9.68
N ASP A 58 15.08 2.74 10.99
CA ASP A 58 13.99 2.36 11.87
C ASP A 58 13.01 3.51 12.00
N VAL A 59 11.77 3.29 11.60
CA VAL A 59 10.71 4.30 11.64
C VAL A 59 9.69 4.01 12.74
N THR A 60 9.93 3.01 13.58
CA THR A 60 8.98 2.57 14.61
C THR A 60 8.57 3.71 15.52
N ASP A 61 9.54 4.42 16.08
CA ASP A 61 9.25 5.50 17.06
C ASP A 61 8.54 6.67 16.37
N ALA A 62 8.96 7.03 15.15
CA ALA A 62 8.32 8.10 14.39
C ALA A 62 6.86 7.77 14.06
N LEU A 63 6.61 6.55 13.59
CA LEU A 63 5.26 6.10 13.26
C LEU A 63 4.37 6.04 14.51
N GLN A 64 4.89 5.48 15.60
CA GLN A 64 4.13 5.41 16.85
C GLN A 64 3.79 6.81 17.39
N GLU A 65 4.73 7.75 17.32
CA GLU A 65 4.50 9.13 17.76
C GLU A 65 3.41 9.81 16.95
N VAL A 66 3.39 9.63 15.62
CA VAL A 66 2.34 10.19 14.76
C VAL A 66 0.98 9.59 15.09
N ILE A 67 0.91 8.27 15.29
CA ILE A 67 -0.34 7.60 15.71
C ILE A 67 -0.83 8.19 17.03
N ASN A 68 0.06 8.37 17.99
CA ASN A 68 -0.27 8.96 19.29
C ASN A 68 -0.74 10.41 19.13
N GLN A 69 -0.11 11.18 18.25
CA GLN A 69 -0.49 12.55 17.94
C GLN A 69 -1.92 12.63 17.39
N VAL A 70 -2.27 11.78 16.41
CA VAL A 70 -3.63 11.74 15.87
C VAL A 70 -4.64 11.45 16.97
N LYS A 71 -4.31 10.52 17.86
CA LYS A 71 -5.19 10.17 18.99
C LYS A 71 -5.36 11.31 19.98
N ARG A 72 -4.27 12.03 20.30
CA ARG A 72 -4.33 13.18 21.22
C ARG A 72 -5.12 14.34 20.64
N GLU A 73 -4.88 14.68 19.36
CA GLU A 73 -5.44 15.88 18.76
C GLU A 73 -6.88 15.72 18.34
N LYS A 74 -7.24 14.56 17.78
CA LYS A 74 -8.57 14.36 17.19
C LYS A 74 -9.35 13.18 17.75
N ASN A 75 -8.72 12.31 18.51
CA ASN A 75 -9.29 11.08 19.05
C ASN A 75 -9.73 10.04 18.01
N PHE A 76 -9.81 10.43 16.74
CA PHE A 76 -10.08 9.55 15.60
C PHE A 76 -9.39 10.11 14.36
N GLY A 77 -9.22 9.28 13.35
CA GLY A 77 -8.71 9.81 12.09
C GLY A 77 -8.03 8.78 11.22
N ILE A 78 -7.51 9.29 10.11
CA ILE A 78 -6.80 8.51 9.10
C ILE A 78 -5.38 9.01 9.01
N LEU A 79 -4.44 8.07 9.05
CA LEU A 79 -3.03 8.32 8.77
C LEU A 79 -2.68 7.67 7.44
N PHE A 80 -2.34 8.48 6.45
CA PHE A 80 -1.91 8.00 5.15
C PHE A 80 -0.40 7.76 5.12
N LEU A 81 -0.01 6.59 4.60
CA LEU A 81 1.38 6.20 4.41
C LEU A 81 1.70 6.16 2.92
N PRO A 82 2.63 7.00 2.43
CA PRO A 82 3.08 6.91 1.04
C PRO A 82 3.81 5.60 0.76
N GLU A 83 3.95 5.26 -0.51
CA GLU A 83 4.75 4.10 -0.91
C GLU A 83 6.19 4.23 -0.39
N GLY A 84 6.77 3.13 0.03
CA GLY A 84 8.12 3.08 0.58
C GLY A 84 8.32 1.83 1.42
N ASN A 85 9.53 1.68 1.92
CA ASN A 85 9.92 0.58 2.79
C ASN A 85 10.10 1.10 4.22
N TYR A 86 9.28 0.63 5.12
CA TYR A 86 9.25 1.07 6.51
C TYR A 86 9.81 -0.04 7.40
N ARG A 87 10.97 0.19 7.99
CA ARG A 87 11.55 -0.78 8.92
C ARG A 87 10.93 -0.61 10.30
N ILE A 88 10.30 -1.67 10.78
CA ILE A 88 9.66 -1.73 12.08
C ILE A 88 10.42 -2.71 12.96
N SER A 89 10.92 -2.27 14.08
CA SER A 89 11.71 -3.09 15.02
C SER A 89 10.95 -3.44 16.29
N LYS A 90 9.85 -2.77 16.56
CA LYS A 90 9.03 -2.98 17.77
C LYS A 90 7.56 -3.04 17.39
N THR A 91 6.74 -3.49 18.31
CA THR A 91 5.29 -3.50 18.13
C THR A 91 4.74 -2.09 17.98
N ILE A 92 3.92 -1.88 16.97
CA ILE A 92 3.15 -0.65 16.78
C ILE A 92 1.76 -0.87 17.37
N GLN A 93 1.34 0.02 18.23
CA GLN A 93 0.01 -0.01 18.82
C GLN A 93 -0.89 1.00 18.10
N ILE A 94 -1.97 0.50 17.53
CA ILE A 94 -2.96 1.31 16.83
C ILE A 94 -4.21 1.38 17.71
N PRO A 95 -4.51 2.55 18.30
CA PRO A 95 -5.69 2.68 19.13
C PRO A 95 -6.98 2.59 18.31
N SER A 96 -8.10 2.40 18.99
CA SER A 96 -9.41 2.41 18.35
C SER A 96 -9.67 3.73 17.63
N SER A 97 -10.43 3.67 16.54
CA SER A 97 -10.81 4.82 15.71
C SER A 97 -9.67 5.45 14.91
N ILE A 98 -8.49 4.82 14.87
CA ILE A 98 -7.38 5.23 14.00
C ILE A 98 -7.24 4.22 12.86
N ARG A 99 -7.09 4.70 11.64
CA ARG A 99 -6.89 3.90 10.44
C ARG A 99 -5.59 4.27 9.75
N LEU A 100 -4.83 3.25 9.36
CA LEU A 100 -3.64 3.41 8.53
C LEU A 100 -3.98 3.00 7.11
N ILE A 101 -3.75 3.87 6.14
CA ILE A 101 -4.08 3.63 4.74
C ILE A 101 -2.86 3.96 3.88
N GLY A 102 -2.43 3.00 3.08
CA GLY A 102 -1.35 3.22 2.12
C GLY A 102 -1.83 3.88 0.83
N TYR A 103 -0.97 4.68 0.22
CA TYR A 103 -1.22 5.25 -1.11
C TYR A 103 0.05 5.24 -1.96
N GLY A 104 -0.12 5.40 -3.26
CA GLY A 104 0.96 5.37 -4.24
C GLY A 104 0.76 4.26 -5.26
N LYS A 105 1.67 4.14 -6.21
CA LYS A 105 1.61 3.08 -7.22
C LYS A 105 1.77 1.69 -6.60
N LYS A 106 2.60 1.58 -5.58
CA LYS A 106 2.85 0.34 -4.83
C LYS A 106 2.36 0.50 -3.40
N ARG A 107 2.04 -0.61 -2.77
CA ARG A 107 1.70 -0.62 -1.34
C ARG A 107 2.93 -0.30 -0.50
N PRO A 108 2.78 0.44 0.60
CA PRO A 108 3.84 0.55 1.59
C PRO A 108 4.21 -0.84 2.10
N ILE A 109 5.52 -1.08 2.25
CA ILE A 109 6.04 -2.37 2.73
C ILE A 109 6.61 -2.16 4.12
N CYS A 110 6.11 -2.90 5.10
CA CYS A 110 6.68 -2.93 6.44
C CYS A 110 7.73 -4.04 6.51
N VAL A 111 8.99 -3.66 6.70
CA VAL A 111 10.10 -4.59 6.85
C VAL A 111 10.28 -4.87 8.34
N ILE A 112 9.95 -6.09 8.75
CA ILE A 112 10.06 -6.51 10.16
C ILE A 112 11.35 -7.30 10.30
N LYS A 113 12.29 -6.79 11.10
CA LYS A 113 13.47 -7.54 11.46
C LYS A 113 13.14 -8.40 12.68
N ARG A 114 13.00 -9.70 12.46
CA ARG A 114 12.92 -10.64 13.58
C ARG A 114 14.28 -10.68 14.28
N HIS A 115 14.30 -10.29 15.53
CA HIS A 115 15.36 -10.72 16.41
C HIS A 115 15.16 -12.19 16.75
N LEU A 116 15.93 -13.04 16.09
CA LEU A 116 16.09 -14.41 16.55
C LEU A 116 17.01 -14.37 17.77
N THR A 117 16.46 -14.03 18.91
CA THR A 117 17.10 -14.36 20.17
C THR A 117 16.81 -15.83 20.42
N GLY A 118 17.72 -16.63 19.96
CA GLY A 118 17.76 -18.04 20.31
C GLY A 118 18.21 -18.22 21.74
#